data_7339ad44dc2ddf965c4c4dd139db71e5
#
_entry.id   7339ad44dc2ddf965c4c4dd139db71e5
#
_cell.length_a   1.000
_cell.length_b   1.000
_cell.length_c   1.000
_cell.angle_alpha   90.00
_cell.angle_beta   90.00
_cell.angle_gamma   90.00
#
_symmetry.space_group_name_H-M   'P 1'
#
loop_
_entity.id
_entity.type
_entity.pdbx_description
1 polymer ?
#
loop_
_entity_poly.entity_id
_entity_poly.type
_entity_poly.pdbx_seq_one_letter_code
_entity_poly.pdbx_strand_id
1 'polypeptide(L)'
;MRKQSISRRGMLVGAGGLAGLPAVPAAAAGRSERLQITGVDLFKVVVPMQPDIVSSPELGPDALTEFPGIPKFMVKIHTDSGLSGVGETSRGLDDAQVRRSADYLRGKNIFDLNLSRLELPGRGAYAGFEIALYDAVGKAIGWPVYKLLGGLARRKVLVNYWCGRKNPADMKRVAERAVKGRFQGIKVKGRPGDPVVKAVEAIAAVSPSLKVTVDFNAHHRTVEEFLPIGKGLDAVGNMLVIEDPIVKSDLPGYRELRRQLKTPLALHLGDPRAMIQAIRAEACTIFNTGPSPSLASFVSNCYLAGAAGMPVWHGSGHELGVLDAAMLHSAAASANCTLPSDILSYQRVDDLIVQPIEIRDSYAIVPDRPGLGVELDEEACRRYRA
;
A
#
# COMPACT_ATOMS: atom_id res chain seq x y z
N MET A 1 43.29 49.52 4.82
CA MET A 1 42.74 50.88 4.79
C MET A 1 42.18 51.19 3.40
N ARG A 2 40.88 51.30 3.29
CA ARG A 2 40.05 52.22 2.51
C ARG A 2 38.61 51.70 2.55
N LYS A 3 37.80 52.43 3.32
CA LYS A 3 36.35 52.30 3.34
C LYS A 3 35.81 52.93 2.04
N GLN A 4 34.97 52.23 1.29
CA GLN A 4 34.13 52.84 0.26
C GLN A 4 32.69 52.87 0.76
N SER A 5 32.18 54.08 0.86
CA SER A 5 30.81 54.47 1.20
C SER A 5 29.91 54.27 -0.03
N ILE A 6 28.78 53.57 0.11
CA ILE A 6 27.75 53.49 -0.93
C ILE A 6 26.72 54.61 -0.67
N SER A 7 26.64 55.53 -1.61
CA SER A 7 25.73 56.65 -1.64
C SER A 7 24.29 56.24 -1.99
N ARG A 8 23.32 56.66 -1.19
CA ARG A 8 21.89 56.63 -1.51
C ARG A 8 21.60 57.65 -2.61
N ARG A 9 21.14 57.18 -3.77
CA ARG A 9 20.48 58.04 -4.77
C ARG A 9 19.09 57.48 -5.13
N GLY A 10 18.15 58.36 -4.96
CA GLY A 10 16.77 58.45 -5.24
C GLY A 10 16.13 57.53 -6.24
N MET A 11 15.05 56.89 -5.79
CA MET A 11 14.10 56.16 -6.63
C MET A 11 12.97 57.17 -7.01
N LEU A 12 12.98 57.60 -8.25
CA LEU A 12 11.87 58.34 -8.85
C LEU A 12 10.67 57.38 -9.01
N VAL A 13 9.57 57.71 -8.36
CA VAL A 13 8.28 57.04 -8.53
C VAL A 13 7.67 57.56 -9.84
N GLY A 14 7.75 56.77 -10.90
CA GLY A 14 6.98 56.95 -12.12
C GLY A 14 5.56 56.42 -11.92
N ALA A 15 4.55 57.30 -11.94
CA ALA A 15 3.15 56.92 -12.02
C ALA A 15 2.84 56.36 -13.42
N GLY A 16 3.00 55.03 -13.58
CA GLY A 16 2.55 54.29 -14.75
C GLY A 16 1.18 53.68 -14.48
N GLY A 17 0.19 54.01 -15.31
CA GLY A 17 -1.20 53.60 -15.17
C GLY A 17 -1.35 52.08 -15.05
N LEU A 18 -2.15 51.65 -14.10
CA LEU A 18 -2.68 50.30 -13.97
C LEU A 18 -3.56 49.98 -15.19
N ALA A 19 -2.96 49.43 -16.27
CA ALA A 19 -3.74 48.77 -17.31
C ALA A 19 -4.47 47.62 -16.65
N GLY A 20 -5.79 47.60 -16.74
CA GLY A 20 -6.65 46.58 -16.12
C GLY A 20 -6.23 45.18 -16.50
N LEU A 21 -5.88 44.38 -15.52
CA LEU A 21 -5.82 42.92 -15.67
C LEU A 21 -7.19 42.43 -16.16
N PRO A 22 -7.27 41.58 -17.17
CA PRO A 22 -8.54 41.02 -17.60
C PRO A 22 -9.16 40.32 -16.40
N ALA A 23 -10.40 40.68 -16.08
CA ALA A 23 -11.19 40.00 -15.07
C ALA A 23 -11.20 38.48 -15.38
N VAL A 24 -10.63 37.68 -14.48
CA VAL A 24 -10.81 36.22 -14.54
C VAL A 24 -12.32 35.96 -14.55
N PRO A 25 -12.86 35.28 -15.55
CA PRO A 25 -14.29 35.06 -15.61
C PRO A 25 -14.71 34.34 -14.33
N ALA A 26 -15.71 34.85 -13.66
CA ALA A 26 -16.33 34.27 -12.46
C ALA A 26 -17.12 32.97 -12.80
N ALA A 27 -16.46 31.98 -13.39
CA ALA A 27 -17.00 30.67 -13.71
C ALA A 27 -16.70 29.63 -12.62
N ALA A 28 -16.43 30.08 -11.39
CA ALA A 28 -16.34 29.24 -10.19
C ALA A 28 -17.44 29.56 -9.16
N ALA A 29 -18.54 30.14 -9.61
CA ALA A 29 -19.70 30.34 -8.73
C ALA A 29 -20.39 28.98 -8.53
N GLY A 30 -20.25 28.37 -7.31
CA GLY A 30 -21.17 27.37 -6.82
C GLY A 30 -20.64 25.98 -6.49
N ARG A 31 -19.33 25.74 -6.31
CA ARG A 31 -18.93 24.51 -5.59
C ARG A 31 -19.18 24.78 -4.11
N SER A 32 -20.13 24.04 -3.53
CA SER A 32 -20.40 24.09 -2.11
C SER A 32 -19.11 23.85 -1.34
N GLU A 33 -18.74 24.76 -0.44
CA GLU A 33 -17.67 24.56 0.55
C GLU A 33 -18.08 23.55 1.61
N ARG A 34 -19.22 22.89 1.42
CA ARG A 34 -19.83 21.96 2.34
C ARG A 34 -20.11 20.63 1.65
N LEU A 35 -19.64 19.56 2.28
CA LEU A 35 -19.94 18.17 1.98
C LEU A 35 -20.22 17.45 3.29
N GLN A 36 -21.48 17.51 3.76
CA GLN A 36 -21.85 17.01 5.08
C GLN A 36 -22.15 15.51 5.05
N ILE A 37 -21.58 14.78 6.00
CA ILE A 37 -21.87 13.35 6.20
C ILE A 37 -23.27 13.20 6.79
N THR A 38 -24.18 12.57 6.04
CA THR A 38 -25.57 12.31 6.45
C THR A 38 -25.76 10.92 7.06
N GLY A 39 -24.92 9.97 6.68
CA GLY A 39 -25.00 8.60 7.17
C GLY A 39 -23.76 7.78 6.83
N VAL A 40 -23.63 6.63 7.50
CA VAL A 40 -22.57 5.65 7.23
C VAL A 40 -23.18 4.27 7.27
N ASP A 41 -23.05 3.51 6.19
CA ASP A 41 -23.36 2.10 6.12
C ASP A 41 -22.11 1.26 6.37
N LEU A 42 -22.26 0.18 7.10
CA LEU A 42 -21.21 -0.76 7.46
C LEU A 42 -21.63 -2.17 7.04
N PHE A 43 -20.85 -2.78 6.16
CA PHE A 43 -21.03 -4.17 5.76
C PHE A 43 -19.91 -5.01 6.36
N LYS A 44 -20.23 -5.84 7.36
CA LYS A 44 -19.31 -6.83 7.89
C LYS A 44 -19.33 -8.03 6.97
N VAL A 45 -18.17 -8.39 6.44
CA VAL A 45 -18.04 -9.43 5.42
C VAL A 45 -16.89 -10.39 5.75
N VAL A 46 -17.00 -11.63 5.25
CA VAL A 46 -15.91 -12.62 5.25
C VAL A 46 -15.83 -13.21 3.85
N VAL A 47 -14.81 -12.83 3.09
CA VAL A 47 -14.59 -13.32 1.73
C VAL A 47 -13.58 -14.49 1.76
N PRO A 48 -13.92 -15.67 1.21
CA PRO A 48 -13.02 -16.82 1.18
C PRO A 48 -11.74 -16.55 0.37
N MET A 49 -10.64 -17.12 0.83
CA MET A 49 -9.39 -17.17 0.05
C MET A 49 -9.43 -18.30 -0.99
N GLN A 50 -8.70 -18.13 -2.08
CA GLN A 50 -8.49 -19.18 -3.08
C GLN A 50 -7.61 -20.29 -2.48
N PRO A 51 -7.98 -21.59 -2.61
CA PRO A 51 -7.22 -22.69 -2.02
C PRO A 51 -5.77 -22.78 -2.51
N ASP A 52 -5.51 -22.40 -3.74
CA ASP A 52 -4.18 -22.46 -4.36
C ASP A 52 -3.15 -21.50 -3.77
N ILE A 53 -3.61 -20.48 -3.06
CA ILE A 53 -2.76 -19.41 -2.49
C ILE A 53 -2.19 -19.82 -1.15
N VAL A 54 -2.88 -20.68 -0.40
CA VAL A 54 -2.47 -21.15 0.93
C VAL A 54 -1.21 -22.01 0.86
N SER A 55 -0.57 -22.24 2.00
CA SER A 55 0.64 -23.08 2.11
C SER A 55 0.41 -24.53 1.67
N SER A 56 1.49 -25.19 1.29
CA SER A 56 1.47 -26.64 1.10
C SER A 56 1.13 -27.34 2.43
N PRO A 57 0.22 -28.32 2.44
CA PRO A 57 -0.30 -28.91 3.68
C PRO A 57 0.77 -29.44 4.64
N GLU A 58 1.86 -30.01 4.13
CA GLU A 58 2.96 -30.53 4.92
C GLU A 58 3.79 -29.46 5.66
N LEU A 59 3.71 -28.20 5.24
CA LEU A 59 4.37 -27.06 5.91
C LEU A 59 3.52 -26.50 7.06
N GLY A 60 2.29 -27.00 7.19
CA GLY A 60 1.33 -26.53 8.18
C GLY A 60 0.76 -25.15 7.89
N PRO A 61 -0.28 -24.73 8.61
CA PRO A 61 -0.95 -23.45 8.42
C PRO A 61 -0.05 -22.28 8.85
N ASP A 62 -0.24 -21.14 8.21
CA ASP A 62 0.37 -19.86 8.61
C ASP A 62 -0.71 -18.87 9.04
N ALA A 63 -0.93 -18.76 10.34
CA ALA A 63 -1.96 -17.90 10.93
C ALA A 63 -1.80 -16.41 10.61
N LEU A 64 -0.63 -15.97 10.14
CA LEU A 64 -0.42 -14.59 9.72
C LEU A 64 -0.93 -14.30 8.31
N THR A 65 -0.90 -15.31 7.44
CA THR A 65 -1.16 -15.15 6.01
C THR A 65 -2.25 -16.08 5.47
N GLU A 66 -2.75 -17.01 6.30
CA GLU A 66 -3.70 -18.03 5.85
C GLU A 66 -4.85 -18.18 6.84
N PHE A 67 -6.05 -17.98 6.37
CA PHE A 67 -7.27 -18.09 7.13
C PHE A 67 -8.43 -18.47 6.18
N PRO A 68 -9.51 -19.07 6.69
CA PRO A 68 -10.62 -19.55 5.84
C PRO A 68 -11.29 -18.45 5.01
N GLY A 69 -11.23 -17.22 5.51
CA GLY A 69 -11.79 -16.05 4.82
C GLY A 69 -11.22 -14.75 5.36
N ILE A 70 -11.38 -13.68 4.60
CA ILE A 70 -10.87 -12.35 4.89
C ILE A 70 -11.95 -11.53 5.60
N PRO A 71 -11.89 -11.35 6.96
CA PRO A 71 -12.89 -10.59 7.70
C PRO A 71 -12.61 -9.10 7.60
N LYS A 72 -13.57 -8.32 7.08
CA LYS A 72 -13.47 -6.88 6.85
C LYS A 72 -14.77 -6.17 7.18
N PHE A 73 -14.68 -4.84 7.32
CA PHE A 73 -15.82 -3.95 7.17
C PHE A 73 -15.64 -3.14 5.89
N MET A 74 -16.65 -3.20 5.00
CA MET A 74 -16.81 -2.24 3.94
C MET A 74 -17.56 -1.04 4.51
N VAL A 75 -17.06 0.16 4.23
CA VAL A 75 -17.59 1.43 4.74
C VAL A 75 -18.17 2.21 3.57
N LYS A 76 -19.42 2.67 3.68
CA LYS A 76 -20.02 3.60 2.71
C LYS A 76 -20.50 4.84 3.44
N ILE A 77 -19.87 5.99 3.18
CA ILE A 77 -20.21 7.28 3.73
C ILE A 77 -21.16 7.99 2.77
N HIS A 78 -22.33 8.40 3.25
CA HIS A 78 -23.31 9.19 2.50
C HIS A 78 -23.15 10.68 2.80
N THR A 79 -23.39 11.52 1.80
CA THR A 79 -23.29 12.97 1.93
C THR A 79 -24.58 13.67 1.53
N ASP A 80 -24.75 14.92 1.96
CA ASP A 80 -25.90 15.77 1.63
C ASP A 80 -25.98 16.15 0.14
N SER A 81 -24.91 15.96 -0.62
CA SER A 81 -24.90 16.14 -2.08
C SER A 81 -25.42 14.92 -2.85
N GLY A 82 -25.80 13.83 -2.19
CA GLY A 82 -26.16 12.56 -2.81
C GLY A 82 -24.97 11.70 -3.25
N LEU A 83 -23.75 12.22 -3.16
CA LEU A 83 -22.53 11.43 -3.39
C LEU A 83 -22.24 10.50 -2.21
N SER A 84 -21.57 9.39 -2.48
CA SER A 84 -21.06 8.51 -1.44
C SER A 84 -19.61 8.15 -1.67
N GLY A 85 -18.85 8.04 -0.57
CA GLY A 85 -17.50 7.51 -0.57
C GLY A 85 -17.43 6.11 -0.01
N VAL A 86 -16.57 5.26 -0.58
CA VAL A 86 -16.40 3.88 -0.14
C VAL A 86 -15.01 3.64 0.43
N GLY A 87 -14.95 2.78 1.43
CA GLY A 87 -13.70 2.42 2.10
C GLY A 87 -13.71 0.98 2.59
N GLU A 88 -12.57 0.51 3.00
CA GLU A 88 -12.36 -0.85 3.48
C GLU A 88 -11.42 -0.83 4.67
N THR A 89 -11.79 -1.50 5.76
CA THR A 89 -10.99 -1.53 6.98
C THR A 89 -9.85 -2.56 6.89
N SER A 90 -8.91 -2.46 7.82
CA SER A 90 -8.05 -3.60 8.15
C SER A 90 -8.92 -4.78 8.62
N ARG A 91 -8.37 -6.00 8.52
CA ARG A 91 -9.08 -7.22 8.95
C ARG A 91 -9.15 -7.37 10.48
N GLY A 92 -10.13 -8.09 10.96
CA GLY A 92 -10.22 -8.53 12.37
C GLY A 92 -10.56 -7.43 13.36
N LEU A 93 -11.26 -6.36 12.92
CA LEU A 93 -11.67 -5.29 13.82
C LEU A 93 -12.92 -5.65 14.63
N ASP A 94 -12.97 -5.10 15.83
CA ASP A 94 -14.15 -5.12 16.71
C ASP A 94 -15.27 -4.22 16.17
N ASP A 95 -16.49 -4.75 16.14
CA ASP A 95 -17.70 -4.08 15.68
C ASP A 95 -17.95 -2.74 16.39
N ALA A 96 -17.77 -2.72 17.71
CA ALA A 96 -18.02 -1.51 18.50
C ALA A 96 -17.03 -0.38 18.15
N GLN A 97 -15.79 -0.73 17.83
CA GLN A 97 -14.79 0.24 17.42
C GLN A 97 -15.13 0.88 16.07
N VAL A 98 -15.59 0.07 15.11
CA VAL A 98 -15.99 0.56 13.78
C VAL A 98 -17.24 1.43 13.88
N ARG A 99 -18.26 1.00 14.65
CA ARG A 99 -19.49 1.77 14.86
C ARG A 99 -19.23 3.12 15.54
N ARG A 100 -18.42 3.17 16.60
CA ARG A 100 -18.06 4.45 17.25
C ARG A 100 -17.41 5.43 16.26
N SER A 101 -16.60 4.95 15.34
CA SER A 101 -15.98 5.81 14.32
C SER A 101 -17.01 6.32 13.31
N ALA A 102 -17.97 5.49 12.91
CA ALA A 102 -19.08 5.88 12.02
C ALA A 102 -19.95 6.94 12.67
N ASP A 103 -20.35 6.74 13.94
CA ASP A 103 -21.19 7.69 14.69
C ASP A 103 -20.47 9.03 14.90
N TYR A 104 -19.17 9.01 15.17
CA TYR A 104 -18.34 10.21 15.34
C TYR A 104 -18.29 11.09 14.09
N LEU A 105 -18.30 10.49 12.90
CA LEU A 105 -18.24 11.22 11.63
C LEU A 105 -19.58 11.81 11.20
N ARG A 106 -20.68 11.27 11.69
CA ARG A 106 -22.04 11.71 11.32
C ARG A 106 -22.24 13.20 11.62
N GLY A 107 -22.76 13.94 10.64
CA GLY A 107 -23.01 15.39 10.75
C GLY A 107 -21.76 16.27 10.52
N LYS A 108 -20.57 15.71 10.36
CA LYS A 108 -19.36 16.50 10.06
C LYS A 108 -19.33 16.91 8.59
N ASN A 109 -18.75 18.08 8.32
CA ASN A 109 -18.39 18.50 6.98
C ASN A 109 -17.01 17.90 6.61
N ILE A 110 -16.93 17.16 5.51
CA ILE A 110 -15.71 16.46 5.11
C ILE A 110 -14.58 17.45 4.81
N PHE A 111 -14.90 18.63 4.25
CA PHE A 111 -13.87 19.64 3.91
C PHE A 111 -13.23 20.29 5.13
N ASP A 112 -13.86 20.19 6.32
CA ASP A 112 -13.29 20.68 7.57
C ASP A 112 -12.39 19.65 8.27
N LEU A 113 -12.31 18.41 7.75
CA LEU A 113 -11.52 17.34 8.34
C LEU A 113 -10.08 17.35 7.81
N ASN A 114 -9.13 17.17 8.72
CA ASN A 114 -7.75 16.89 8.30
C ASN A 114 -7.62 15.41 7.92
N LEU A 115 -7.76 15.08 6.62
CA LEU A 115 -7.75 13.70 6.16
C LEU A 115 -6.41 13.00 6.40
N SER A 116 -5.29 13.72 6.44
CA SER A 116 -3.99 13.13 6.72
C SER A 116 -3.74 12.86 8.22
N ARG A 117 -4.58 13.39 9.09
CA ARG A 117 -4.52 13.25 10.55
C ARG A 117 -5.92 13.11 11.15
N LEU A 118 -6.72 12.28 10.54
CA LEU A 118 -8.09 12.05 10.95
C LEU A 118 -8.14 11.50 12.39
N GLU A 119 -8.83 12.21 13.27
CA GLU A 119 -9.02 11.78 14.65
C GLU A 119 -10.30 10.95 14.75
N LEU A 120 -10.15 9.66 15.01
CA LEU A 120 -11.26 8.72 15.20
C LEU A 120 -11.18 8.03 16.55
N PRO A 121 -12.33 7.76 17.20
CA PRO A 121 -12.38 7.03 18.48
C PRO A 121 -11.83 5.60 18.36
N GLY A 122 -11.90 5.01 17.18
CA GLY A 122 -11.44 3.66 16.86
C GLY A 122 -10.21 3.66 15.96
N ARG A 123 -9.00 3.72 16.52
CA ARG A 123 -7.75 3.78 15.74
C ARG A 123 -7.59 2.65 14.70
N GLY A 124 -8.04 1.44 15.02
CA GLY A 124 -7.96 0.31 14.09
C GLY A 124 -8.84 0.46 12.84
N ALA A 125 -9.93 1.22 12.95
CA ALA A 125 -10.84 1.47 11.82
C ALA A 125 -10.40 2.62 10.91
N TYR A 126 -9.30 3.30 11.24
CA TYR A 126 -8.82 4.52 10.57
C TYR A 126 -8.80 4.39 9.04
N ALA A 127 -8.17 3.36 8.52
CA ALA A 127 -8.00 3.18 7.07
C ALA A 127 -9.34 3.20 6.32
N GLY A 128 -10.34 2.45 6.81
CA GLY A 128 -11.63 2.35 6.13
C GLY A 128 -12.35 3.69 6.00
N PHE A 129 -12.30 4.51 7.05
CA PHE A 129 -12.94 5.82 7.02
C PHE A 129 -12.12 6.86 6.26
N GLU A 130 -10.81 6.89 6.41
CA GLU A 130 -9.95 7.79 5.64
C GLU A 130 -10.14 7.56 4.13
N ILE A 131 -10.11 6.31 3.68
CA ILE A 131 -10.28 5.94 2.28
C ILE A 131 -11.64 6.41 1.76
N ALA A 132 -12.73 6.17 2.53
CA ALA A 132 -14.07 6.60 2.15
C ALA A 132 -14.19 8.13 2.04
N LEU A 133 -13.52 8.87 2.93
CA LEU A 133 -13.49 10.33 2.88
C LEU A 133 -12.72 10.85 1.66
N TYR A 134 -11.54 10.27 1.35
CA TYR A 134 -10.80 10.61 0.13
C TYR A 134 -11.61 10.31 -1.13
N ASP A 135 -12.32 9.18 -1.16
CA ASP A 135 -13.20 8.81 -2.27
C ASP A 135 -14.34 9.82 -2.46
N ALA A 136 -15.02 10.20 -1.36
CA ALA A 136 -16.10 11.20 -1.38
C ALA A 136 -15.60 12.57 -1.87
N VAL A 137 -14.46 13.06 -1.36
CA VAL A 137 -13.84 14.32 -1.79
C VAL A 137 -13.47 14.25 -3.26
N GLY A 138 -12.80 13.17 -3.70
CA GLY A 138 -12.40 12.99 -5.10
C GLY A 138 -13.59 13.04 -6.04
N LYS A 139 -14.72 12.39 -5.68
CA LYS A 139 -15.97 12.42 -6.43
C LYS A 139 -16.58 13.83 -6.46
N ALA A 140 -16.61 14.52 -5.32
CA ALA A 140 -17.19 15.86 -5.21
C ALA A 140 -16.46 16.90 -6.08
N ILE A 141 -15.13 16.81 -6.18
CA ILE A 141 -14.32 17.76 -6.98
C ILE A 141 -13.99 17.24 -8.38
N GLY A 142 -14.38 16.00 -8.72
CA GLY A 142 -14.13 15.38 -10.03
C GLY A 142 -12.69 14.91 -10.23
N TRP A 143 -11.96 14.57 -9.15
CA TRP A 143 -10.57 14.14 -9.21
C TRP A 143 -10.36 12.70 -8.72
N PRO A 144 -9.51 11.91 -9.40
CA PRO A 144 -8.98 10.68 -8.83
C PRO A 144 -8.18 10.94 -7.55
N VAL A 145 -8.22 9.99 -6.61
CA VAL A 145 -7.59 10.14 -5.28
C VAL A 145 -6.09 10.41 -5.37
N TYR A 146 -5.36 9.84 -6.34
CA TYR A 146 -3.92 10.13 -6.48
C TYR A 146 -3.62 11.62 -6.65
N LYS A 147 -4.53 12.42 -7.24
CA LYS A 147 -4.36 13.88 -7.35
C LYS A 147 -4.43 14.58 -6.00
N LEU A 148 -5.24 14.05 -5.06
CA LEU A 148 -5.32 14.54 -3.69
C LEU A 148 -4.09 14.17 -2.86
N LEU A 149 -3.36 13.14 -3.28
CA LEU A 149 -2.16 12.64 -2.63
C LEU A 149 -0.84 13.22 -3.18
N GLY A 150 -0.92 14.23 -4.04
CA GLY A 150 0.25 14.93 -4.57
C GLY A 150 0.46 14.78 -6.08
N GLY A 151 -0.36 14.00 -6.77
CA GLY A 151 -0.31 13.84 -8.22
C GLY A 151 0.14 12.47 -8.70
N LEU A 152 0.38 12.32 -9.99
CA LEU A 152 0.64 11.05 -10.64
C LEU A 152 2.12 10.88 -10.97
N ALA A 153 2.82 10.01 -10.27
CA ALA A 153 4.17 9.57 -10.63
C ALA A 153 4.15 8.44 -11.67
N ARG A 154 3.10 7.59 -11.68
CA ARG A 154 2.93 6.49 -12.63
C ARG A 154 1.47 6.10 -12.85
N ARG A 155 1.13 5.64 -14.07
CA ARG A 155 -0.23 5.19 -14.42
C ARG A 155 -0.48 3.71 -14.18
N LYS A 156 0.57 2.95 -13.89
CA LYS A 156 0.52 1.51 -13.62
C LYS A 156 1.53 1.16 -12.54
N VAL A 157 1.16 0.27 -11.64
CA VAL A 157 1.97 -0.18 -10.51
C VAL A 157 2.44 -1.61 -10.78
N LEU A 158 3.74 -1.85 -10.68
CA LEU A 158 4.30 -3.19 -10.80
C LEU A 158 3.81 -4.05 -9.62
N VAL A 159 3.38 -5.29 -9.88
CA VAL A 159 2.85 -6.20 -8.87
C VAL A 159 3.50 -7.59 -8.99
N ASN A 160 3.63 -8.25 -7.84
CA ASN A 160 4.07 -9.62 -7.74
C ASN A 160 2.91 -10.61 -7.93
N TYR A 161 3.22 -11.83 -8.37
CA TYR A 161 2.42 -13.01 -8.04
C TYR A 161 2.76 -13.44 -6.61
N TRP A 162 1.78 -13.60 -5.75
CA TRP A 162 1.99 -13.92 -4.34
C TRP A 162 1.47 -15.32 -4.03
N CYS A 163 2.14 -16.05 -3.14
CA CYS A 163 1.62 -17.26 -2.53
C CYS A 163 2.14 -17.42 -1.10
N GLY A 164 1.49 -18.30 -0.32
CA GLY A 164 1.96 -18.76 0.97
C GLY A 164 3.22 -19.62 0.86
N ARG A 165 3.56 -20.35 1.93
CA ARG A 165 4.72 -21.23 2.00
C ARG A 165 4.48 -22.47 1.12
N LYS A 166 5.41 -22.82 0.26
CA LYS A 166 5.26 -23.93 -0.67
C LYS A 166 6.44 -24.89 -0.61
N ASN A 167 6.16 -26.19 -0.70
CA ASN A 167 7.18 -27.17 -1.02
C ASN A 167 7.68 -26.95 -2.47
N PRO A 168 8.83 -27.51 -2.88
CA PRO A 168 9.40 -27.26 -4.21
C PRO A 168 8.48 -27.69 -5.37
N ALA A 169 7.71 -28.77 -5.21
CA ALA A 169 6.81 -29.27 -6.26
C ALA A 169 5.61 -28.32 -6.48
N ASP A 170 5.00 -27.84 -5.39
CA ASP A 170 3.93 -26.85 -5.45
C ASP A 170 4.44 -25.50 -5.95
N MET A 171 5.65 -25.10 -5.53
CA MET A 171 6.26 -23.87 -5.97
C MET A 171 6.52 -23.86 -7.47
N LYS A 172 6.90 -24.98 -8.06
CA LYS A 172 7.00 -25.12 -9.52
C LYS A 172 5.66 -24.79 -10.19
N ARG A 173 4.54 -25.35 -9.70
CA ARG A 173 3.20 -25.06 -10.24
C ARG A 173 2.81 -23.59 -10.09
N VAL A 174 3.18 -22.96 -8.97
CA VAL A 174 2.98 -21.53 -8.76
C VAL A 174 3.78 -20.70 -9.78
N ALA A 175 5.06 -21.06 -10.02
CA ALA A 175 5.90 -20.38 -11.00
C ALA A 175 5.35 -20.51 -12.43
N GLU A 176 4.86 -21.69 -12.81
CA GLU A 176 4.21 -21.92 -14.12
C GLU A 176 2.97 -21.03 -14.28
N ARG A 177 2.15 -20.85 -13.23
CA ARG A 177 1.00 -19.94 -13.24
C ARG A 177 1.43 -18.48 -13.35
N ALA A 178 2.46 -18.06 -12.60
CA ALA A 178 2.99 -16.71 -12.68
C ALA A 178 3.50 -16.38 -14.09
N VAL A 179 4.22 -17.30 -14.73
CA VAL A 179 4.67 -17.16 -16.12
C VAL A 179 3.47 -17.07 -17.08
N LYS A 180 2.49 -17.98 -16.94
CA LYS A 180 1.25 -17.94 -17.75
C LYS A 180 0.48 -16.63 -17.58
N GLY A 181 0.45 -16.10 -16.35
CA GLY A 181 -0.13 -14.78 -16.03
C GLY A 181 0.74 -13.59 -16.42
N ARG A 182 1.92 -13.84 -17.03
CA ARG A 182 2.88 -12.83 -17.46
C ARG A 182 3.41 -11.95 -16.33
N PHE A 183 3.48 -12.51 -15.11
CA PHE A 183 4.11 -11.84 -13.98
C PHE A 183 5.63 -11.82 -14.13
N GLN A 184 6.26 -10.73 -13.70
CA GLN A 184 7.72 -10.55 -13.72
C GLN A 184 8.39 -11.01 -12.42
N GLY A 185 7.62 -11.19 -11.35
CA GLY A 185 8.11 -11.61 -10.05
C GLY A 185 7.10 -12.39 -9.24
N ILE A 186 7.63 -13.12 -8.25
CA ILE A 186 6.86 -13.88 -7.28
C ILE A 186 7.28 -13.45 -5.88
N LYS A 187 6.29 -13.19 -5.01
CA LYS A 187 6.52 -13.05 -3.57
C LYS A 187 6.06 -14.31 -2.85
N VAL A 188 6.93 -14.86 -2.04
CA VAL A 188 6.69 -16.09 -1.27
C VAL A 188 6.99 -15.88 0.19
N LYS A 189 6.42 -16.74 1.03
CA LYS A 189 6.69 -16.77 2.48
C LYS A 189 7.69 -17.86 2.82
N GLY A 190 8.46 -17.63 3.89
CA GLY A 190 9.39 -18.60 4.45
C GLY A 190 9.34 -18.62 5.98
N ARG A 191 9.63 -19.76 6.57
CA ARG A 191 9.74 -19.98 8.02
C ARG A 191 10.97 -20.82 8.32
N PRO A 192 11.48 -20.81 9.56
CA PRO A 192 12.50 -21.75 9.97
C PRO A 192 12.04 -23.20 9.70
N GLY A 193 12.91 -23.98 9.07
CA GLY A 193 12.64 -25.36 8.70
C GLY A 193 11.96 -25.56 7.33
N ASP A 194 11.43 -24.53 6.69
CA ASP A 194 10.89 -24.64 5.34
C ASP A 194 12.01 -24.86 4.29
N PRO A 195 11.76 -25.60 3.21
CA PRO A 195 12.73 -25.82 2.14
C PRO A 195 12.82 -24.61 1.17
N VAL A 196 12.96 -23.40 1.71
CA VAL A 196 12.81 -22.14 0.96
C VAL A 196 13.80 -22.04 -0.20
N VAL A 197 15.08 -22.40 0.00
CA VAL A 197 16.09 -22.37 -1.06
C VAL A 197 15.68 -23.28 -2.22
N LYS A 198 15.28 -24.52 -1.94
CA LYS A 198 14.81 -25.48 -2.95
C LYS A 198 13.52 -25.00 -3.64
N ALA A 199 12.66 -24.30 -2.92
CA ALA A 199 11.46 -23.70 -3.51
C ALA A 199 11.83 -22.56 -4.50
N VAL A 200 12.82 -21.74 -4.18
CA VAL A 200 13.33 -20.69 -5.08
C VAL A 200 14.08 -21.30 -6.27
N GLU A 201 14.85 -22.37 -6.08
CA GLU A 201 15.44 -23.15 -7.17
C GLU A 201 14.38 -23.69 -8.15
N ALA A 202 13.24 -24.17 -7.62
CA ALA A 202 12.12 -24.63 -8.45
C ALA A 202 11.50 -23.50 -9.28
N ILE A 203 11.45 -22.25 -8.77
CA ILE A 203 11.04 -21.06 -9.54
C ILE A 203 12.05 -20.79 -10.65
N ALA A 204 13.35 -20.77 -10.33
CA ALA A 204 14.41 -20.51 -11.31
C ALA A 204 14.46 -21.55 -12.43
N ALA A 205 14.16 -22.82 -12.10
CA ALA A 205 14.07 -23.92 -13.09
C ALA A 205 12.89 -23.72 -14.07
N VAL A 206 11.78 -23.10 -13.65
CA VAL A 206 10.67 -22.75 -14.56
C VAL A 206 11.02 -21.52 -15.41
N SER A 207 11.56 -20.48 -14.78
CA SER A 207 11.98 -19.27 -15.46
C SER A 207 13.04 -18.52 -14.64
N PRO A 208 14.28 -18.46 -15.11
CA PRO A 208 15.34 -17.73 -14.41
C PRO A 208 15.15 -16.22 -14.43
N SER A 209 14.26 -15.71 -15.28
CA SER A 209 13.91 -14.28 -15.34
C SER A 209 12.90 -13.86 -14.28
N LEU A 210 12.12 -14.80 -13.70
CA LEU A 210 11.21 -14.49 -12.61
C LEU A 210 11.98 -14.05 -11.37
N LYS A 211 11.76 -12.81 -10.93
CA LYS A 211 12.40 -12.27 -9.75
C LYS A 211 11.64 -12.68 -8.49
N VAL A 212 12.37 -13.05 -7.45
CA VAL A 212 11.79 -13.61 -6.22
C VAL A 212 12.00 -12.66 -5.04
N THR A 213 10.90 -12.35 -4.36
CA THR A 213 10.91 -11.74 -3.03
C THR A 213 10.52 -12.83 -2.02
N VAL A 214 11.37 -13.07 -1.03
CA VAL A 214 11.04 -13.98 0.10
C VAL A 214 10.84 -13.15 1.35
N ASP A 215 9.66 -13.30 1.97
CA ASP A 215 9.31 -12.65 3.22
C ASP A 215 9.31 -13.67 4.37
N PHE A 216 10.21 -13.47 5.32
CA PHE A 216 10.36 -14.34 6.49
C PHE A 216 9.56 -13.85 7.71
N ASN A 217 8.92 -12.68 7.62
CA ASN A 217 8.11 -12.08 8.69
C ASN A 217 8.81 -12.08 10.06
N ALA A 218 10.13 -11.88 10.08
CA ALA A 218 10.97 -11.81 11.27
C ALA A 218 10.94 -13.09 12.16
N HIS A 219 10.79 -14.27 11.54
CA HIS A 219 10.69 -15.53 12.29
C HIS A 219 12.04 -16.14 12.69
N HIS A 220 13.14 -15.79 12.04
CA HIS A 220 14.46 -16.18 12.52
C HIS A 220 14.91 -15.21 13.62
N ARG A 221 15.68 -15.71 14.57
CA ARG A 221 16.06 -14.93 15.76
C ARG A 221 17.39 -14.22 15.58
N THR A 222 18.35 -14.85 14.90
CA THR A 222 19.72 -14.36 14.83
C THR A 222 20.27 -14.39 13.39
N VAL A 223 21.39 -13.70 13.21
CA VAL A 223 22.16 -13.72 11.94
C VAL A 223 22.64 -15.13 11.63
N GLU A 224 23.13 -15.87 12.62
CA GLU A 224 23.67 -17.21 12.47
C GLU A 224 22.62 -18.21 11.98
N GLU A 225 21.37 -18.09 12.46
CA GLU A 225 20.25 -18.93 12.01
C GLU A 225 19.90 -18.64 10.54
N PHE A 226 19.93 -17.39 10.14
CA PHE A 226 19.45 -16.99 8.80
C PHE A 226 20.55 -17.03 7.73
N LEU A 227 21.79 -16.74 8.06
CA LEU A 227 22.87 -16.55 7.07
C LEU A 227 23.07 -17.73 6.10
N PRO A 228 23.01 -19.02 6.52
CA PRO A 228 23.10 -20.13 5.58
C PRO A 228 21.96 -20.13 4.55
N ILE A 229 20.74 -19.76 4.96
CA ILE A 229 19.57 -19.65 4.08
C ILE A 229 19.79 -18.51 3.08
N GLY A 230 20.19 -17.33 3.58
CA GLY A 230 20.45 -16.15 2.76
C GLY A 230 21.54 -16.40 1.70
N LYS A 231 22.64 -17.09 2.05
CA LYS A 231 23.67 -17.50 1.10
C LYS A 231 23.17 -18.50 0.06
N GLY A 232 22.31 -19.44 0.48
CA GLY A 232 21.64 -20.37 -0.42
C GLY A 232 20.77 -19.64 -1.44
N LEU A 233 19.97 -18.65 -0.99
CA LEU A 233 19.14 -17.82 -1.86
C LEU A 233 20.00 -16.99 -2.84
N ASP A 234 21.10 -16.40 -2.37
CA ASP A 234 22.05 -15.67 -3.23
C ASP A 234 22.62 -16.55 -4.35
N ALA A 235 22.84 -17.84 -4.06
CA ALA A 235 23.41 -18.77 -5.03
C ALA A 235 22.44 -19.12 -6.16
N VAL A 236 21.13 -19.04 -5.94
CA VAL A 236 20.10 -19.29 -6.99
C VAL A 236 20.14 -18.19 -8.07
N GLY A 237 20.42 -16.94 -7.72
CA GLY A 237 20.71 -15.87 -8.66
C GLY A 237 19.51 -15.11 -9.23
N ASN A 238 18.27 -15.48 -8.88
CA ASN A 238 17.04 -14.78 -9.31
C ASN A 238 16.34 -13.98 -8.21
N MET A 239 16.98 -13.83 -7.05
CA MET A 239 16.43 -13.04 -5.94
C MET A 239 16.31 -11.56 -6.29
N LEU A 240 15.20 -10.95 -5.88
CA LEU A 240 14.99 -9.51 -5.91
C LEU A 240 15.22 -8.90 -4.52
N VAL A 241 14.56 -9.47 -3.49
CA VAL A 241 14.57 -8.94 -2.13
C VAL A 241 14.42 -10.08 -1.11
N ILE A 242 15.10 -9.96 0.01
CA ILE A 242 14.84 -10.69 1.24
C ILE A 242 14.17 -9.72 2.22
N GLU A 243 12.91 -10.00 2.59
CA GLU A 243 12.12 -9.19 3.51
C GLU A 243 12.10 -9.80 4.90
N ASP A 244 12.34 -8.98 5.92
CA ASP A 244 12.26 -9.34 7.34
C ASP A 244 12.93 -10.68 7.69
N PRO A 245 14.21 -10.88 7.37
CA PRO A 245 14.89 -12.16 7.61
C PRO A 245 14.97 -12.55 9.09
N ILE A 246 15.26 -11.59 9.97
CA ILE A 246 15.39 -11.78 11.42
C ILE A 246 14.49 -10.82 12.18
N VAL A 247 14.50 -10.87 13.51
CA VAL A 247 13.72 -9.95 14.34
C VAL A 247 14.03 -8.49 14.01
N LYS A 248 12.99 -7.69 13.79
CA LYS A 248 13.11 -6.31 13.25
C LYS A 248 13.87 -5.34 14.16
N SER A 249 13.95 -5.63 15.47
CA SER A 249 14.66 -4.81 16.44
C SER A 249 16.19 -4.99 16.39
N ASP A 250 16.68 -6.06 15.77
CA ASP A 250 18.13 -6.33 15.64
C ASP A 250 18.73 -5.60 14.43
N LEU A 251 18.74 -4.26 14.48
CA LEU A 251 19.32 -3.44 13.42
C LEU A 251 20.81 -3.71 13.16
N PRO A 252 21.66 -3.98 14.19
CA PRO A 252 23.04 -4.44 13.95
C PRO A 252 23.12 -5.76 13.16
N GLY A 253 22.26 -6.73 13.47
CA GLY A 253 22.16 -8.00 12.73
C GLY A 253 21.76 -7.79 11.26
N TYR A 254 20.82 -6.90 10.98
CA TYR A 254 20.49 -6.52 9.60
C TYR A 254 21.68 -5.92 8.86
N ARG A 255 22.42 -5.02 9.50
CA ARG A 255 23.63 -4.44 8.91
C ARG A 255 24.70 -5.50 8.63
N GLU A 256 24.84 -6.49 9.49
CA GLU A 256 25.77 -7.62 9.31
C GLU A 256 25.31 -8.50 8.13
N LEU A 257 24.02 -8.86 8.04
CA LEU A 257 23.48 -9.61 6.91
C LEU A 257 23.72 -8.86 5.59
N ARG A 258 23.51 -7.54 5.54
CA ARG A 258 23.77 -6.73 4.35
C ARG A 258 25.23 -6.79 3.85
N ARG A 259 26.18 -6.97 4.74
CA ARG A 259 27.60 -7.10 4.36
C ARG A 259 27.92 -8.47 3.78
N GLN A 260 27.18 -9.48 4.17
CA GLN A 260 27.45 -10.86 3.84
C GLN A 260 26.61 -11.39 2.68
N LEU A 261 25.47 -10.75 2.38
CA LEU A 261 24.52 -11.15 1.35
C LEU A 261 24.61 -10.20 0.14
N LYS A 262 24.39 -10.76 -1.07
CA LYS A 262 24.28 -10.00 -2.32
C LYS A 262 22.88 -9.46 -2.54
N THR A 263 21.87 -10.24 -2.13
CA THR A 263 20.46 -9.88 -2.26
C THR A 263 20.11 -8.71 -1.33
N PRO A 264 19.48 -7.64 -1.82
CA PRO A 264 19.04 -6.53 -1.02
C PRO A 264 18.08 -6.97 0.11
N LEU A 265 18.25 -6.37 1.31
CA LEU A 265 17.36 -6.59 2.43
C LEU A 265 16.31 -5.49 2.53
N ALA A 266 15.09 -5.89 2.82
CA ALA A 266 14.00 -4.99 3.14
C ALA A 266 13.52 -5.15 4.58
N LEU A 267 13.10 -4.03 5.17
CA LEU A 267 12.36 -3.99 6.43
C LEU A 267 10.92 -3.55 6.17
N HIS A 268 9.99 -4.33 6.70
CA HIS A 268 8.58 -3.96 6.70
C HIS A 268 8.27 -3.07 7.91
N LEU A 269 8.26 -1.76 7.69
CA LEU A 269 8.05 -0.74 8.71
C LEU A 269 7.04 0.32 8.24
N GLY A 270 6.03 0.58 9.07
CA GLY A 270 5.04 1.65 8.86
C GLY A 270 5.21 2.84 9.79
N ASP A 271 6.01 2.71 10.86
CA ASP A 271 6.32 3.81 11.79
C ASP A 271 7.52 4.64 11.29
N PRO A 272 7.35 5.95 11.03
CA PRO A 272 8.44 6.82 10.58
C PRO A 272 9.64 6.86 11.51
N ARG A 273 9.44 6.72 12.84
CA ARG A 273 10.54 6.71 13.80
C ARG A 273 11.40 5.47 13.67
N ALA A 274 10.76 4.30 13.52
CA ALA A 274 11.46 3.04 13.26
C ALA A 274 12.20 3.07 11.91
N MET A 275 11.60 3.67 10.87
CA MET A 275 12.26 3.85 9.57
C MET A 275 13.51 4.73 9.69
N ILE A 276 13.46 5.85 10.42
CA ILE A 276 14.62 6.72 10.67
C ILE A 276 15.73 5.95 11.40
N GLN A 277 15.38 5.13 12.40
CA GLN A 277 16.35 4.31 13.12
C GLN A 277 17.01 3.28 12.19
N ALA A 278 16.23 2.60 11.35
CA ALA A 278 16.76 1.64 10.38
C ALA A 278 17.68 2.30 9.33
N ILE A 279 17.33 3.50 8.84
CA ILE A 279 18.16 4.29 7.92
C ILE A 279 19.50 4.64 8.59
N ARG A 280 19.47 5.18 9.82
CA ARG A 280 20.68 5.56 10.56
C ARG A 280 21.59 4.37 10.87
N ALA A 281 21.00 3.21 11.13
CA ALA A 281 21.72 1.96 11.38
C ALA A 281 22.21 1.30 10.07
N GLU A 282 21.86 1.82 8.91
CA GLU A 282 22.11 1.19 7.61
C GLU A 282 21.60 -0.26 7.54
N ALA A 283 20.47 -0.54 8.20
CA ALA A 283 19.95 -1.89 8.39
C ALA A 283 19.40 -2.52 7.12
N CYS A 284 18.82 -1.73 6.23
CA CYS A 284 18.25 -2.20 4.97
C CYS A 284 18.50 -1.19 3.84
N THR A 285 18.16 -1.56 2.61
CA THR A 285 18.23 -0.68 1.43
C THR A 285 16.85 -0.41 0.82
N ILE A 286 15.84 -1.07 1.34
CA ILE A 286 14.47 -1.08 0.80
C ILE A 286 13.50 -1.08 1.99
N PHE A 287 12.34 -0.43 1.81
CA PHE A 287 11.23 -0.58 2.75
C PHE A 287 9.99 -1.17 2.09
N ASN A 288 9.34 -2.08 2.81
CA ASN A 288 7.92 -2.32 2.70
C ASN A 288 7.22 -1.41 3.70
N THR A 289 6.37 -0.48 3.25
CA THR A 289 5.65 0.45 4.14
C THR A 289 4.13 0.21 4.16
N GLY A 290 3.67 -0.83 3.51
CA GLY A 290 2.27 -1.25 3.49
C GLY A 290 2.03 -2.61 4.17
N PRO A 291 0.77 -2.98 4.50
CA PRO A 291 -0.36 -2.08 4.41
C PRO A 291 -0.24 -0.95 5.44
N SER A 292 -0.25 0.27 4.95
CA SER A 292 -0.26 1.43 5.84
C SER A 292 -1.65 1.59 6.45
N PRO A 293 -1.78 2.06 7.70
CA PRO A 293 -3.08 2.38 8.28
C PRO A 293 -3.77 3.54 7.54
N SER A 294 -3.08 4.22 6.62
CA SER A 294 -3.65 5.33 5.88
C SER A 294 -2.92 5.57 4.54
N LEU A 295 -3.65 6.13 3.56
CA LEU A 295 -3.11 6.59 2.28
C LEU A 295 -2.04 7.68 2.48
N ALA A 296 -2.35 8.67 3.33
CA ALA A 296 -1.45 9.77 3.62
C ALA A 296 -0.19 9.30 4.35
N SER A 297 -0.29 8.33 5.29
CA SER A 297 0.86 7.76 5.97
C SER A 297 1.77 7.01 5.00
N PHE A 298 1.20 6.23 4.06
CA PHE A 298 2.01 5.55 3.05
C PHE A 298 2.81 6.56 2.21
N VAL A 299 2.16 7.60 1.70
CA VAL A 299 2.81 8.64 0.90
C VAL A 299 3.90 9.35 1.71
N SER A 300 3.64 9.68 2.97
CA SER A 300 4.62 10.31 3.87
C SER A 300 5.84 9.41 4.11
N ASN A 301 5.62 8.11 4.31
CA ASN A 301 6.69 7.12 4.48
C ASN A 301 7.52 6.98 3.19
N CYS A 302 6.87 7.05 2.03
CA CYS A 302 7.57 7.08 0.74
C CYS A 302 8.46 8.31 0.62
N TYR A 303 8.00 9.50 0.99
CA TYR A 303 8.86 10.71 1.00
C TYR A 303 10.06 10.55 1.93
N LEU A 304 9.86 9.99 3.13
CA LEU A 304 10.93 9.73 4.08
C LEU A 304 11.99 8.77 3.50
N ALA A 305 11.54 7.63 2.96
CA ALA A 305 12.43 6.66 2.32
C ALA A 305 13.13 7.26 1.09
N GLY A 306 12.40 8.04 0.28
CA GLY A 306 12.92 8.72 -0.92
C GLY A 306 14.01 9.73 -0.59
N ALA A 307 13.89 10.47 0.53
CA ALA A 307 14.94 11.38 1.02
C ALA A 307 16.25 10.65 1.38
N ALA A 308 16.17 9.35 1.72
CA ALA A 308 17.33 8.49 1.93
C ALA A 308 17.75 7.71 0.66
N GLY A 309 17.15 8.00 -0.51
CA GLY A 309 17.44 7.28 -1.76
C GLY A 309 16.93 5.85 -1.81
N MET A 310 15.99 5.47 -0.94
CA MET A 310 15.53 4.09 -0.79
C MET A 310 14.23 3.85 -1.56
N PRO A 311 14.15 2.81 -2.42
CA PRO A 311 12.92 2.39 -3.03
C PRO A 311 11.99 1.72 -2.01
N VAL A 312 10.69 1.73 -2.34
CA VAL A 312 9.65 1.11 -1.53
C VAL A 312 8.71 0.28 -2.38
N TRP A 313 7.92 -0.56 -1.72
CA TRP A 313 6.69 -1.13 -2.28
C TRP A 313 5.55 -1.08 -1.25
N HIS A 314 4.32 -1.26 -1.73
CA HIS A 314 3.15 -1.41 -0.89
C HIS A 314 2.90 -2.90 -0.62
N GLY A 315 3.12 -3.34 0.61
CA GLY A 315 2.79 -4.69 1.04
C GLY A 315 1.28 -4.85 1.27
N SER A 316 0.83 -6.08 1.47
CA SER A 316 -0.57 -6.44 1.67
C SER A 316 -0.84 -6.98 3.08
N GLY A 317 -2.03 -6.66 3.60
CA GLY A 317 -2.65 -7.27 4.77
C GLY A 317 -3.83 -8.17 4.39
N HIS A 318 -3.89 -8.63 3.15
CA HIS A 318 -5.03 -9.33 2.51
C HIS A 318 -6.24 -8.39 2.38
N GLU A 319 -6.12 -7.47 1.46
CA GLU A 319 -7.13 -6.49 1.10
C GLU A 319 -8.22 -7.11 0.21
N LEU A 320 -9.35 -6.37 0.09
CA LEU A 320 -10.35 -6.55 -0.95
C LEU A 320 -10.23 -5.40 -1.96
N GLY A 321 -11.13 -5.33 -2.94
CA GLY A 321 -10.96 -4.46 -4.09
C GLY A 321 -10.94 -2.96 -3.80
N VAL A 322 -11.64 -2.49 -2.75
CA VAL A 322 -11.66 -1.07 -2.40
C VAL A 322 -10.31 -0.62 -1.85
N LEU A 323 -9.72 -1.41 -0.96
CA LEU A 323 -8.40 -1.09 -0.39
C LEU A 323 -7.29 -1.31 -1.42
N ASP A 324 -7.39 -2.33 -2.29
CA ASP A 324 -6.46 -2.49 -3.43
C ASP A 324 -6.46 -1.25 -4.34
N ALA A 325 -7.64 -0.70 -4.66
CA ALA A 325 -7.73 0.54 -5.43
C ALA A 325 -7.07 1.72 -4.69
N ALA A 326 -7.30 1.84 -3.39
CA ALA A 326 -6.69 2.86 -2.54
C ALA A 326 -5.15 2.73 -2.51
N MET A 327 -4.63 1.50 -2.38
CA MET A 327 -3.20 1.20 -2.46
C MET A 327 -2.60 1.61 -3.82
N LEU A 328 -3.31 1.35 -4.91
CA LEU A 328 -2.88 1.78 -6.24
C LEU A 328 -2.77 3.31 -6.35
N HIS A 329 -3.71 4.07 -5.79
CA HIS A 329 -3.64 5.53 -5.78
C HIS A 329 -2.45 6.05 -4.99
N SER A 330 -2.18 5.50 -3.80
CA SER A 330 -1.04 5.92 -2.98
C SER A 330 0.31 5.52 -3.60
N ALA A 331 0.42 4.32 -4.18
CA ALA A 331 1.59 3.88 -4.92
C ALA A 331 1.82 4.71 -6.19
N ALA A 332 0.74 5.08 -6.89
CA ALA A 332 0.80 5.94 -8.08
C ALA A 332 1.27 7.36 -7.76
N ALA A 333 0.94 7.89 -6.57
CA ALA A 333 1.39 9.20 -6.12
C ALA A 333 2.84 9.19 -5.58
N SER A 334 3.42 8.01 -5.29
CA SER A 334 4.73 7.90 -4.64
C SER A 334 5.84 7.57 -5.63
N ALA A 335 6.72 8.53 -5.93
CA ALA A 335 7.74 8.41 -6.98
C ALA A 335 8.73 7.26 -6.75
N ASN A 336 9.08 6.96 -5.52
CA ASN A 336 10.00 5.88 -5.14
C ASN A 336 9.32 4.52 -4.84
N CYS A 337 8.00 4.40 -5.00
CA CYS A 337 7.29 3.11 -4.97
C CYS A 337 7.52 2.38 -6.30
N THR A 338 8.72 1.82 -6.47
CA THR A 338 9.21 1.29 -7.76
C THR A 338 9.34 -0.23 -7.77
N LEU A 339 9.27 -0.87 -6.61
CA LEU A 339 9.31 -2.32 -6.49
C LEU A 339 7.90 -2.93 -6.60
N PRO A 340 7.80 -4.24 -6.93
CA PRO A 340 6.50 -4.87 -7.09
C PRO A 340 5.67 -4.83 -5.81
N SER A 341 4.50 -4.20 -5.89
CA SER A 341 3.52 -4.10 -4.78
C SER A 341 2.61 -5.33 -4.73
N ASP A 342 2.00 -5.54 -3.57
CA ASP A 342 1.16 -6.72 -3.31
C ASP A 342 -0.32 -6.37 -3.55
N ILE A 343 -0.75 -6.26 -4.82
CA ILE A 343 -2.15 -6.18 -5.23
C ILE A 343 -2.61 -7.59 -5.55
N LEU A 344 -3.51 -8.15 -4.75
CA LEU A 344 -3.71 -9.59 -4.63
C LEU A 344 -5.14 -10.03 -5.02
N SER A 345 -5.76 -9.39 -6.02
CA SER A 345 -7.14 -9.69 -6.43
C SER A 345 -7.39 -11.18 -6.74
N TYR A 346 -6.40 -11.88 -7.30
CA TYR A 346 -6.49 -13.32 -7.58
C TYR A 346 -6.41 -14.23 -6.34
N GLN A 347 -6.15 -13.67 -5.15
CA GLN A 347 -6.00 -14.42 -3.90
C GLN A 347 -7.34 -14.83 -3.26
N ARG A 348 -8.42 -14.17 -3.63
CA ARG A 348 -9.75 -14.31 -3.04
C ARG A 348 -10.80 -14.62 -4.09
N VAL A 349 -11.95 -15.10 -3.64
CA VAL A 349 -13.04 -15.52 -4.54
C VAL A 349 -13.86 -14.32 -5.06
N ASP A 350 -13.78 -13.16 -4.39
CA ASP A 350 -14.53 -11.97 -4.76
C ASP A 350 -13.81 -10.71 -4.25
N ASP A 351 -13.87 -9.62 -5.00
CA ASP A 351 -13.24 -8.34 -4.68
C ASP A 351 -14.22 -7.33 -4.05
N LEU A 352 -15.51 -7.62 -4.05
CA LEU A 352 -16.62 -6.76 -3.60
C LEU A 352 -16.67 -5.39 -4.31
N ILE A 353 -16.18 -5.32 -5.53
CA ILE A 353 -16.26 -4.16 -6.41
C ILE A 353 -16.88 -4.56 -7.76
N VAL A 354 -17.65 -3.65 -8.35
CA VAL A 354 -18.39 -3.92 -9.60
C VAL A 354 -17.45 -4.21 -10.76
N GLN A 355 -16.35 -3.46 -10.88
CA GLN A 355 -15.35 -3.68 -11.92
C GLN A 355 -14.02 -4.07 -11.27
N PRO A 356 -13.47 -5.25 -11.61
CA PRO A 356 -12.21 -5.69 -11.05
C PRO A 356 -11.04 -4.79 -11.46
N ILE A 357 -10.02 -4.72 -10.62
CA ILE A 357 -8.77 -4.05 -10.96
C ILE A 357 -8.06 -4.82 -12.07
N GLU A 358 -7.76 -4.13 -13.17
CA GLU A 358 -7.03 -4.75 -14.29
C GLU A 358 -5.57 -4.96 -13.94
N ILE A 359 -5.10 -6.23 -14.02
CA ILE A 359 -3.68 -6.59 -13.96
C ILE A 359 -3.26 -7.12 -15.32
N ARG A 360 -2.30 -6.45 -15.95
CA ARG A 360 -1.76 -6.83 -17.27
C ARG A 360 -0.23 -6.78 -17.25
N ASP A 361 0.40 -7.87 -17.68
CA ASP A 361 1.86 -7.97 -17.80
C ASP A 361 2.60 -7.56 -16.52
N SER A 362 2.15 -8.05 -15.36
CA SER A 362 2.65 -7.71 -14.02
C SER A 362 2.37 -6.28 -13.56
N TYR A 363 1.50 -5.54 -14.24
CA TYR A 363 1.12 -4.20 -13.84
C TYR A 363 -0.36 -4.09 -13.52
N ALA A 364 -0.69 -3.58 -12.35
CA ALA A 364 -2.03 -3.15 -12.01
C ALA A 364 -2.26 -1.72 -12.54
N ILE A 365 -3.37 -1.52 -13.23
CA ILE A 365 -3.73 -0.23 -13.82
C ILE A 365 -4.39 0.64 -12.77
N VAL A 366 -3.86 1.85 -12.59
CA VAL A 366 -4.40 2.82 -11.63
C VAL A 366 -5.75 3.34 -12.12
N PRO A 367 -6.84 3.21 -11.32
CA PRO A 367 -8.13 3.77 -11.71
C PRO A 367 -8.04 5.29 -11.91
N ASP A 368 -8.69 5.81 -12.97
CA ASP A 368 -8.58 7.23 -13.39
C ASP A 368 -9.92 8.00 -13.28
N ARG A 369 -11.00 7.35 -12.83
CA ARG A 369 -12.27 8.01 -12.56
C ARG A 369 -12.22 8.79 -11.24
N PRO A 370 -13.11 9.80 -11.02
CA PRO A 370 -13.19 10.53 -9.75
C PRO A 370 -13.30 9.61 -8.53
N GLY A 371 -12.69 10.01 -7.43
CA GLY A 371 -12.57 9.18 -6.22
C GLY A 371 -11.55 8.06 -6.40
N LEU A 372 -11.86 6.88 -5.86
CA LEU A 372 -11.05 5.66 -6.04
C LEU A 372 -11.23 5.04 -7.44
N GLY A 373 -12.21 5.52 -8.21
CA GLY A 373 -12.51 4.97 -9.53
C GLY A 373 -13.14 3.57 -9.53
N VAL A 374 -13.50 3.05 -8.36
CA VAL A 374 -14.21 1.78 -8.17
C VAL A 374 -15.56 2.01 -7.48
N GLU A 375 -16.48 1.07 -7.64
CA GLU A 375 -17.79 1.06 -7.02
C GLU A 375 -17.96 -0.19 -6.16
N LEU A 376 -18.54 -0.03 -4.96
CA LEU A 376 -18.81 -1.15 -4.06
C LEU A 376 -19.95 -2.00 -4.65
N ASP A 377 -19.72 -3.31 -4.74
CA ASP A 377 -20.78 -4.30 -5.02
C ASP A 377 -21.50 -4.63 -3.72
N GLU A 378 -22.60 -3.94 -3.46
CA GLU A 378 -23.41 -4.16 -2.24
C GLU A 378 -24.11 -5.51 -2.25
N GLU A 379 -24.41 -6.09 -3.42
CA GLU A 379 -25.00 -7.42 -3.51
C GLU A 379 -23.99 -8.47 -3.09
N ALA A 380 -22.74 -8.36 -3.56
CA ALA A 380 -21.64 -9.20 -3.10
C ALA A 380 -21.39 -9.01 -1.59
N CYS A 381 -21.45 -7.78 -1.08
CA CYS A 381 -21.36 -7.53 0.38
C CYS A 381 -22.45 -8.25 1.17
N ARG A 382 -23.68 -8.33 0.66
CA ARG A 382 -24.77 -9.08 1.31
C ARG A 382 -24.53 -10.60 1.23
N ARG A 383 -23.98 -11.09 0.10
CA ARG A 383 -23.66 -12.51 -0.11
C ARG A 383 -22.61 -13.01 0.88
N TYR A 384 -21.59 -12.20 1.17
CA TYR A 384 -20.49 -12.55 2.08
C TYR A 384 -20.67 -11.96 3.50
N ARG A 385 -21.88 -11.61 3.89
CA ARG A 385 -22.18 -11.02 5.20
C ARG A 385 -21.81 -11.97 6.34
N ALA A 386 -21.09 -11.43 7.38
CA ALA A 386 -20.70 -12.11 8.61
C ALA A 386 -21.57 -11.72 9.81
#